data_72a635c74f70342a3e1fe2f30126cb2b
#
_entry.id   72a635c74f70342a3e1fe2f30126cb2b
#
_cell.length_a   1.000
_cell.length_b   1.000
_cell.length_c   1.000
_cell.angle_alpha   90.00
_cell.angle_beta   90.00
_cell.angle_gamma   90.00
#
_symmetry.space_group_name_H-M   'P 1'
#
loop_
_entity.id
_entity.type
_entity.pdbx_description
1 polymer ?
#
loop_
_entity_poly.entity_id
_entity_poly.type
_entity_poly.pdbx_seq_one_letter_code
_entity_poly.pdbx_strand_id
1 'polypeptide(L)'
;VCRTAVARQNNILLYYQVLNFGMIVSSALMIWKGLMVVTGSESPIVVVLSGSMEPAFHRGDLLFLTNRVEDPIRVGEIVVFRIEGREIPIVHRVLKIHEKENGDIKFLTKGDNNSVDDRGLYKQGQHWLEKKDVVGRARGFVPYIGIVTILMNDYPKFKVCKVSCLIDELLLHWTCCNKFVFVHFPCHAEFSFWLS
;
A
#
# COMPACT_ATOMS: atom_id res chain seq x y z
N VAL A 1 -7.45 -10.72 49.00
CA VAL A 1 -7.97 -11.70 48.00
C VAL A 1 -8.58 -10.99 46.81
N CYS A 2 -9.35 -9.90 46.98
CA CYS A 2 -10.03 -9.19 45.86
C CYS A 2 -9.02 -8.45 44.91
N ARG A 3 -8.00 -7.78 45.45
CA ARG A 3 -6.99 -7.06 44.65
C ARG A 3 -6.15 -7.98 43.73
N THR A 4 -5.83 -9.16 44.19
CA THR A 4 -5.05 -10.15 43.38
C THR A 4 -5.89 -10.76 42.26
N ALA A 5 -7.18 -10.95 42.44
CA ALA A 5 -8.09 -11.44 41.41
C ALA A 5 -8.28 -10.40 40.28
N VAL A 6 -8.45 -9.11 40.63
CA VAL A 6 -8.57 -8.01 39.66
C VAL A 6 -7.28 -7.82 38.87
N ALA A 7 -6.12 -7.89 39.51
CA ALA A 7 -4.82 -7.78 38.83
C ALA A 7 -4.59 -8.95 37.84
N ARG A 8 -4.99 -10.18 38.21
CA ARG A 8 -4.90 -11.33 37.32
C ARG A 8 -5.83 -11.19 36.10
N GLN A 9 -7.04 -10.67 36.29
CA GLN A 9 -8.01 -10.45 35.23
C GLN A 9 -7.51 -9.37 34.24
N ASN A 10 -6.90 -8.29 34.72
CA ASN A 10 -6.31 -7.25 33.88
C ASN A 10 -5.15 -7.78 33.04
N ASN A 11 -4.31 -8.65 33.60
CA ASN A 11 -3.21 -9.27 32.86
C ASN A 11 -3.73 -10.18 31.72
N ILE A 12 -4.77 -10.98 31.99
CA ILE A 12 -5.38 -11.84 30.98
C ILE A 12 -5.96 -11.01 29.83
N LEU A 13 -6.69 -9.93 30.13
CA LEU A 13 -7.23 -9.00 29.13
C LEU A 13 -6.10 -8.39 28.27
N LEU A 14 -5.01 -7.99 28.89
CA LEU A 14 -3.85 -7.42 28.21
C LEU A 14 -3.21 -8.44 27.25
N TYR A 15 -3.06 -9.70 27.66
CA TYR A 15 -2.59 -10.77 26.77
C TYR A 15 -3.50 -11.00 25.58
N TYR A 16 -4.82 -11.04 25.78
CA TYR A 16 -5.77 -11.17 24.67
C TYR A 16 -5.68 -10.02 23.67
N GLN A 17 -5.46 -8.80 24.15
CA GLN A 17 -5.32 -7.63 23.30
C GLN A 17 -4.03 -7.67 22.48
N VAL A 18 -2.90 -8.00 23.11
CA VAL A 18 -1.61 -8.14 22.41
C VAL A 18 -1.69 -9.24 21.34
N LEU A 19 -2.31 -10.38 21.67
CA LEU A 19 -2.52 -11.46 20.71
C LEU A 19 -3.43 -11.04 19.55
N ASN A 20 -4.52 -10.33 19.83
CA ASN A 20 -5.45 -9.86 18.80
C ASN A 20 -4.78 -8.86 17.86
N PHE A 21 -4.01 -7.91 18.41
CA PHE A 21 -3.19 -6.98 17.62
C PHE A 21 -2.16 -7.74 16.76
N GLY A 22 -1.46 -8.72 17.35
CA GLY A 22 -0.52 -9.57 16.64
C GLY A 22 -1.17 -10.34 15.47
N MET A 23 -2.39 -10.85 15.66
CA MET A 23 -3.16 -11.51 14.60
C MET A 23 -3.53 -10.56 13.46
N ILE A 24 -3.98 -9.34 13.76
CA ILE A 24 -4.30 -8.33 12.75
C ILE A 24 -3.07 -7.97 11.91
N VAL A 25 -1.95 -7.68 12.56
CA VAL A 25 -0.69 -7.36 11.86
C VAL A 25 -0.21 -8.54 11.02
N SER A 26 -0.23 -9.75 11.57
CA SER A 26 0.18 -10.98 10.87
C SER A 26 -0.70 -11.24 9.64
N SER A 27 -2.02 -11.11 9.76
CA SER A 27 -2.94 -11.29 8.63
C SER A 27 -2.71 -10.25 7.53
N ALA A 28 -2.49 -8.99 7.87
CA ALA A 28 -2.16 -7.94 6.91
C ALA A 28 -0.86 -8.24 6.14
N LEU A 29 0.18 -8.68 6.86
CA LEU A 29 1.45 -9.07 6.25
C LEU A 29 1.31 -10.30 5.35
N MET A 30 0.50 -11.29 5.74
CA MET A 30 0.23 -12.47 4.91
C MET A 30 -0.50 -12.10 3.63
N ILE A 31 -1.52 -11.23 3.70
CA ILE A 31 -2.24 -10.73 2.52
C ILE A 31 -1.28 -9.99 1.58
N TRP A 32 -0.44 -9.10 2.12
CA TRP A 32 0.54 -8.36 1.34
C TRP A 32 1.55 -9.29 0.64
N LYS A 33 2.13 -10.23 1.38
CA LYS A 33 3.07 -11.22 0.83
C LYS A 33 2.39 -12.15 -0.18
N GLY A 34 1.16 -12.58 0.10
CA GLY A 34 0.36 -13.36 -0.84
C GLY A 34 0.14 -12.61 -2.16
N LEU A 35 -0.17 -11.32 -2.09
CA LEU A 35 -0.34 -10.47 -3.27
C LEU A 35 0.96 -10.37 -4.09
N MET A 36 2.12 -10.19 -3.45
CA MET A 36 3.42 -10.16 -4.13
C MET A 36 3.72 -11.48 -4.86
N VAL A 37 3.41 -12.61 -4.25
CA VAL A 37 3.61 -13.94 -4.86
C VAL A 37 2.68 -14.14 -6.05
N VAL A 38 1.40 -13.79 -5.92
CA VAL A 38 0.41 -13.98 -7.00
C VAL A 38 0.70 -13.07 -8.19
N THR A 39 1.12 -11.83 -7.94
CA THR A 39 1.44 -10.84 -8.99
C THR A 39 2.83 -11.02 -9.59
N GLY A 40 3.74 -11.68 -8.89
CA GLY A 40 5.15 -11.83 -9.28
C GLY A 40 5.92 -10.50 -9.27
N SER A 41 5.40 -9.47 -8.60
CA SER A 41 6.00 -8.14 -8.54
C SER A 41 6.38 -7.77 -7.10
N GLU A 42 7.53 -7.13 -6.93
CA GLU A 42 7.95 -6.58 -5.62
C GLU A 42 7.02 -5.47 -5.13
N SER A 43 6.42 -4.73 -6.08
CA SER A 43 5.48 -3.64 -5.80
C SER A 43 4.17 -3.88 -6.56
N PRO A 44 3.25 -4.69 -6.03
CA PRO A 44 2.01 -5.04 -6.71
C PRO A 44 1.05 -3.86 -6.89
N ILE A 45 1.22 -2.80 -6.12
CA ILE A 45 0.37 -1.62 -6.13
C ILE A 45 1.25 -0.37 -6.19
N VAL A 46 0.96 0.52 -7.15
CA VAL A 46 1.61 1.84 -7.27
C VAL A 46 0.58 2.94 -7.48
N VAL A 47 0.91 4.15 -7.03
CA VAL A 47 0.07 5.34 -7.20
C VAL A 47 0.68 6.23 -8.29
N VAL A 48 -0.16 6.71 -9.21
CA VAL A 48 0.24 7.64 -10.27
C VAL A 48 0.42 9.03 -9.68
N LEU A 49 1.63 9.59 -9.75
CA LEU A 49 1.98 10.87 -9.16
C LEU A 49 1.96 12.04 -10.16
N SER A 50 2.00 11.76 -11.45
CA SER A 50 2.10 12.78 -12.51
C SER A 50 1.03 12.60 -13.58
N GLY A 51 0.77 13.66 -14.37
CA GLY A 51 -0.16 13.62 -15.51
C GLY A 51 0.49 13.19 -16.84
N SER A 52 1.66 12.54 -16.82
CA SER A 52 2.36 12.13 -18.05
C SER A 52 1.64 11.06 -18.86
N MET A 53 0.69 10.36 -18.25
CA MET A 53 -0.11 9.30 -18.86
C MET A 53 -1.55 9.72 -19.16
N GLU A 54 -1.89 10.99 -19.03
CA GLU A 54 -3.21 11.47 -19.42
C GLU A 54 -3.42 11.34 -20.94
N PRO A 55 -4.60 10.96 -21.41
CA PRO A 55 -5.85 10.72 -20.66
C PRO A 55 -6.01 9.30 -20.11
N ALA A 56 -5.03 8.39 -20.31
CA ALA A 56 -5.16 6.99 -19.87
C ALA A 56 -5.26 6.84 -18.35
N PHE A 57 -4.40 7.56 -17.61
CA PHE A 57 -4.40 7.60 -16.14
C PHE A 57 -4.22 9.02 -15.65
N HIS A 58 -4.92 9.33 -14.55
CA HIS A 58 -4.84 10.62 -13.89
C HIS A 58 -3.99 10.55 -12.63
N ARG A 59 -3.50 11.72 -12.21
CA ARG A 59 -2.80 11.82 -10.91
C ARG A 59 -3.72 11.37 -9.78
N GLY A 60 -3.26 10.42 -8.98
CA GLY A 60 -4.03 9.85 -7.87
C GLY A 60 -4.69 8.51 -8.19
N ASP A 61 -4.54 7.99 -9.40
CA ASP A 61 -5.01 6.65 -9.71
C ASP A 61 -4.08 5.60 -9.08
N LEU A 62 -4.66 4.51 -8.65
CA LEU A 62 -3.95 3.38 -8.07
C LEU A 62 -3.89 2.26 -9.10
N LEU A 63 -2.67 1.84 -9.46
CA LEU A 63 -2.43 0.80 -10.45
C LEU A 63 -2.10 -0.54 -9.80
N PHE A 64 -2.67 -1.61 -10.34
CA PHE A 64 -2.30 -2.98 -10.01
C PHE A 64 -1.29 -3.51 -11.04
N LEU A 65 -0.14 -3.95 -10.54
CA LEU A 65 0.95 -4.44 -11.35
C LEU A 65 1.04 -5.97 -11.31
N THR A 66 1.44 -6.54 -12.45
CA THR A 66 1.84 -7.94 -12.55
C THR A 66 3.18 -8.02 -13.29
N ASN A 67 4.06 -8.91 -12.83
CA ASN A 67 5.34 -9.14 -13.48
C ASN A 67 5.61 -10.65 -13.61
N ARG A 68 4.76 -11.33 -14.40
CA ARG A 68 4.97 -12.75 -14.70
C ARG A 68 6.07 -12.90 -15.76
N VAL A 69 7.02 -13.76 -15.48
CA VAL A 69 8.19 -13.99 -16.33
C VAL A 69 7.82 -14.57 -17.70
N GLU A 70 6.72 -15.34 -17.75
CA GLU A 70 6.25 -16.07 -18.93
C GLU A 70 5.62 -15.16 -19.99
N ASP A 71 5.09 -14.01 -19.61
CA ASP A 71 4.44 -13.11 -20.53
C ASP A 71 5.44 -12.17 -21.23
N PRO A 72 5.55 -12.17 -22.56
CA PRO A 72 6.37 -11.21 -23.30
C PRO A 72 5.78 -9.79 -23.21
N ILE A 73 6.63 -8.77 -23.13
CA ILE A 73 6.20 -7.37 -23.19
C ILE A 73 5.78 -7.07 -24.62
N ARG A 74 4.60 -6.43 -24.78
CA ARG A 74 4.06 -6.07 -26.11
C ARG A 74 4.03 -4.56 -26.31
N VAL A 75 4.06 -4.13 -27.55
CA VAL A 75 3.84 -2.74 -27.95
C VAL A 75 2.44 -2.30 -27.54
N GLY A 76 2.33 -1.11 -26.96
CA GLY A 76 1.09 -0.56 -26.45
C GLY A 76 0.78 -0.91 -24.98
N GLU A 77 1.51 -1.85 -24.37
CA GLU A 77 1.35 -2.14 -22.94
C GLU A 77 1.93 -0.99 -22.09
N ILE A 78 1.31 -0.79 -20.93
CA ILE A 78 1.80 0.19 -19.95
C ILE A 78 2.67 -0.53 -18.94
N VAL A 79 3.91 -0.10 -18.88
CA VAL A 79 4.94 -0.68 -18.00
C VAL A 79 5.35 0.30 -16.93
N VAL A 80 5.66 -0.25 -15.78
CA VAL A 80 6.28 0.48 -14.68
C VAL A 80 7.74 0.03 -14.60
N PHE A 81 8.63 0.97 -14.73
CA PHE A 81 10.07 0.69 -14.74
C PHE A 81 10.82 1.62 -13.80
N ARG A 82 11.97 1.19 -13.35
CA ARG A 82 12.87 1.94 -12.48
C ARG A 82 14.17 2.20 -13.20
N ILE A 83 14.65 3.44 -13.13
CA ILE A 83 15.94 3.83 -13.64
C ILE A 83 16.95 3.84 -12.49
N GLU A 84 18.12 3.28 -12.69
CA GLU A 84 19.20 3.35 -11.71
C GLU A 84 19.51 4.82 -11.34
N GLY A 85 19.51 5.10 -10.03
CA GLY A 85 19.71 6.44 -9.49
C GLY A 85 18.41 7.23 -9.26
N ARG A 86 17.23 6.66 -9.59
CA ARG A 86 15.92 7.23 -9.24
C ARG A 86 15.14 6.28 -8.34
N GLU A 87 14.65 6.80 -7.23
CA GLU A 87 13.85 6.01 -6.27
C GLU A 87 12.41 5.79 -6.75
N ILE A 88 11.86 6.77 -7.49
CA ILE A 88 10.47 6.75 -7.93
C ILE A 88 10.37 6.01 -9.26
N PRO A 89 9.56 4.95 -9.34
CA PRO A 89 9.30 4.25 -10.59
C PRO A 89 8.51 5.13 -11.56
N ILE A 90 8.72 4.94 -12.87
CA ILE A 90 8.07 5.67 -13.96
C ILE A 90 7.04 4.75 -14.60
N VAL A 91 5.86 5.30 -14.91
CA VAL A 91 4.75 4.59 -15.55
C VAL A 91 4.56 5.16 -16.96
N HIS A 92 4.94 4.44 -18.00
CA HIS A 92 4.80 4.87 -19.39
C HIS A 92 4.41 3.71 -20.31
N ARG A 93 4.02 4.05 -21.55
CA ARG A 93 3.59 3.09 -22.58
C ARG A 93 4.75 2.66 -23.46
N VAL A 94 4.79 1.38 -23.80
CA VAL A 94 5.77 0.81 -24.73
C VAL A 94 5.40 1.23 -26.16
N LEU A 95 6.32 1.95 -26.83
CA LEU A 95 6.16 2.39 -28.21
C LEU A 95 6.75 1.40 -29.22
N LYS A 96 7.96 0.95 -28.96
CA LYS A 96 8.72 0.08 -29.86
C LYS A 96 9.42 -1.01 -29.07
N ILE A 97 9.51 -2.17 -29.66
CA ILE A 97 10.25 -3.31 -29.15
C ILE A 97 11.31 -3.66 -30.17
N HIS A 98 12.52 -3.93 -29.71
CA HIS A 98 13.63 -4.46 -30.47
C HIS A 98 14.03 -5.78 -29.84
N GLU A 99 13.74 -6.85 -30.55
CA GLU A 99 14.11 -8.21 -30.16
C GLU A 99 15.45 -8.54 -30.81
N LYS A 100 16.41 -8.93 -29.98
CA LYS A 100 17.71 -9.40 -30.45
C LYS A 100 17.64 -10.90 -30.79
N GLU A 101 18.49 -11.36 -31.67
CA GLU A 101 18.61 -12.79 -32.03
C GLU A 101 18.85 -13.70 -30.83
N ASN A 102 19.38 -13.18 -29.74
CA ASN A 102 19.60 -13.91 -28.48
C ASN A 102 18.34 -14.01 -27.60
N GLY A 103 17.19 -13.53 -28.04
CA GLY A 103 15.95 -13.50 -27.24
C GLY A 103 15.85 -12.37 -26.21
N ASP A 104 16.85 -11.49 -26.13
CA ASP A 104 16.82 -10.30 -25.28
C ASP A 104 15.91 -9.24 -25.89
N ILE A 105 14.91 -8.84 -25.12
CA ILE A 105 13.95 -7.81 -25.52
C ILE A 105 14.40 -6.46 -24.98
N LYS A 106 14.57 -5.50 -25.89
CA LYS A 106 14.77 -4.09 -25.58
C LYS A 106 13.59 -3.29 -26.06
N PHE A 107 13.15 -2.31 -25.27
CA PHE A 107 11.97 -1.53 -25.61
C PHE A 107 12.15 -0.04 -25.32
N LEU A 108 11.39 0.78 -26.03
CA LEU A 108 11.33 2.22 -25.88
C LEU A 108 9.96 2.60 -25.33
N THR A 109 9.95 3.49 -24.33
CA THR A 109 8.73 3.98 -23.69
C THR A 109 8.49 5.46 -23.95
N LYS A 110 7.25 5.87 -23.76
CA LYS A 110 6.81 7.27 -23.80
C LYS A 110 5.56 7.46 -22.95
N GLY A 111 5.46 8.60 -22.28
CA GLY A 111 4.20 9.02 -21.65
C GLY A 111 3.19 9.47 -22.70
N ASP A 112 1.92 9.11 -22.53
CA ASP A 112 0.85 9.43 -23.47
C ASP A 112 0.67 10.94 -23.68
N ASN A 113 0.89 11.73 -22.63
CA ASN A 113 0.82 13.19 -22.65
C ASN A 113 2.15 13.88 -22.98
N ASN A 114 3.22 13.14 -23.15
CA ASN A 114 4.54 13.71 -23.45
C ASN A 114 4.68 13.93 -24.97
N SER A 115 5.38 14.98 -25.39
CA SER A 115 5.69 15.23 -26.80
C SER A 115 6.89 14.39 -27.29
N VAL A 116 7.81 14.06 -26.40
CA VAL A 116 9.10 13.39 -26.69
C VAL A 116 9.12 12.01 -26.02
N ASP A 117 9.90 11.09 -26.58
CA ASP A 117 10.14 9.77 -25.98
C ASP A 117 11.05 9.85 -24.73
N ASP A 118 11.18 8.74 -24.00
CA ASP A 118 11.86 8.69 -22.70
C ASP A 118 13.38 8.50 -22.80
N ARG A 119 13.97 8.55 -23.97
CA ARG A 119 15.44 8.41 -24.13
C ARG A 119 16.24 9.40 -23.29
N GLY A 120 15.72 10.62 -23.13
CA GLY A 120 16.32 11.65 -22.28
C GLY A 120 16.21 11.38 -20.78
N LEU A 121 15.34 10.45 -20.36
CA LEU A 121 15.15 10.08 -18.96
C LEU A 121 16.05 8.91 -18.55
N TYR A 122 16.50 8.10 -19.51
CA TYR A 122 17.33 6.92 -19.25
C TYR A 122 18.74 7.29 -18.77
N LYS A 123 19.47 6.31 -18.30
CA LYS A 123 20.85 6.48 -17.88
C LYS A 123 21.70 6.95 -19.07
N GLN A 124 22.73 7.78 -18.83
CA GLN A 124 23.65 8.22 -19.88
C GLN A 124 24.23 7.01 -20.62
N GLY A 125 24.07 7.01 -21.95
CA GLY A 125 24.50 5.91 -22.84
C GLY A 125 23.48 4.78 -23.02
N GLN A 126 22.35 4.81 -22.31
CA GLN A 126 21.24 3.87 -22.48
C GLN A 126 20.16 4.48 -23.38
N HIS A 127 19.88 3.86 -24.51
CA HIS A 127 18.84 4.32 -25.44
C HIS A 127 17.59 3.44 -25.44
N TRP A 128 17.65 2.30 -24.76
CA TRP A 128 16.60 1.30 -24.68
C TRP A 128 16.53 0.71 -23.27
N LEU A 129 15.33 0.44 -22.81
CA LEU A 129 15.11 -0.28 -21.55
C LEU A 129 15.24 -1.78 -21.76
N GLU A 130 15.67 -2.47 -20.73
CA GLU A 130 15.77 -3.93 -20.67
C GLU A 130 14.70 -4.50 -19.74
N LYS A 131 14.36 -5.77 -19.89
CA LYS A 131 13.37 -6.46 -19.05
C LYS A 131 13.69 -6.37 -17.55
N LYS A 132 14.98 -6.32 -17.19
CA LYS A 132 15.45 -6.19 -15.79
C LYS A 132 15.03 -4.87 -15.12
N ASP A 133 14.83 -3.81 -15.90
CA ASP A 133 14.48 -2.48 -15.40
C ASP A 133 12.97 -2.38 -15.09
N VAL A 134 12.18 -3.38 -15.51
CA VAL A 134 10.72 -3.42 -15.35
C VAL A 134 10.35 -3.95 -13.97
N VAL A 135 9.59 -3.14 -13.23
CA VAL A 135 8.99 -3.51 -11.95
C VAL A 135 7.70 -4.32 -12.16
N GLY A 136 6.93 -3.97 -13.19
CA GLY A 136 5.70 -4.66 -13.51
C GLY A 136 4.94 -4.00 -14.66
N ARG A 137 3.83 -4.63 -15.06
CA ARG A 137 2.90 -4.14 -16.08
C ARG A 137 1.57 -3.79 -15.45
N ALA A 138 0.98 -2.67 -15.87
CA ALA A 138 -0.34 -2.26 -15.41
C ALA A 138 -1.42 -3.18 -16.01
N ARG A 139 -2.17 -3.87 -15.16
CA ARG A 139 -3.28 -4.74 -15.57
C ARG A 139 -4.65 -4.18 -15.21
N GLY A 140 -4.69 -3.36 -14.16
CA GLY A 140 -5.93 -2.74 -13.71
C GLY A 140 -5.62 -1.46 -12.94
N PHE A 141 -6.63 -0.62 -12.78
CA PHE A 141 -6.51 0.60 -12.01
C PHE A 141 -7.80 0.90 -11.25
N VAL A 142 -7.66 1.65 -10.17
CA VAL A 142 -8.78 2.20 -9.41
C VAL A 142 -8.60 3.70 -9.34
N PRO A 143 -9.56 4.47 -9.87
CA PRO A 143 -9.44 5.92 -9.94
C PRO A 143 -9.51 6.57 -8.55
N TYR A 144 -8.75 7.63 -8.36
CA TYR A 144 -8.78 8.58 -7.24
C TYR A 144 -8.40 8.04 -5.86
N ILE A 145 -8.29 6.74 -5.63
CA ILE A 145 -7.95 6.18 -4.30
C ILE A 145 -6.57 6.63 -3.80
N GLY A 146 -5.61 6.77 -4.72
CA GLY A 146 -4.26 7.23 -4.39
C GLY A 146 -4.15 8.71 -4.02
N ILE A 147 -5.18 9.53 -4.23
CA ILE A 147 -5.17 10.96 -3.84
C ILE A 147 -4.91 11.13 -2.35
N VAL A 148 -5.47 10.25 -1.54
CA VAL A 148 -5.26 10.26 -0.07
C VAL A 148 -3.77 10.08 0.26
N THR A 149 -3.10 9.18 -0.44
CA THR A 149 -1.65 8.93 -0.27
C THR A 149 -0.82 10.14 -0.70
N ILE A 150 -1.18 10.77 -1.82
CA ILE A 150 -0.53 11.99 -2.31
C ILE A 150 -0.70 13.11 -1.29
N LEU A 151 -1.93 13.34 -0.83
CA LEU A 151 -2.24 14.38 0.15
C LEU A 151 -1.47 14.18 1.47
N MET A 152 -1.33 12.92 1.89
CA MET A 152 -0.51 12.58 3.07
C MET A 152 0.98 12.85 2.87
N ASN A 153 1.48 12.76 1.64
CA ASN A 153 2.88 13.05 1.33
C ASN A 153 3.15 14.55 1.19
N ASP A 154 2.25 15.26 0.53
CA ASP A 154 2.37 16.71 0.30
C ASP A 154 2.20 17.51 1.60
N TYR A 155 1.40 17.01 2.55
CA TYR A 155 1.14 17.66 3.83
C TYR A 155 1.52 16.79 5.02
N PRO A 156 2.79 16.83 5.49
CA PRO A 156 3.26 15.99 6.59
C PRO A 156 2.51 16.21 7.91
N LYS A 157 1.90 17.38 8.12
CA LYS A 157 1.04 17.67 9.27
C LYS A 157 -0.22 16.79 9.31
N PHE A 158 -0.75 16.39 8.15
CA PHE A 158 -1.88 15.44 8.09
C PHE A 158 -1.50 14.02 8.47
N LYS A 159 -0.24 13.61 8.30
CA LYS A 159 0.25 12.30 8.76
C LYS A 159 0.08 12.17 10.28
N VAL A 160 0.49 13.20 11.01
CA VAL A 160 0.42 13.22 12.48
C VAL A 160 -1.05 13.24 12.93
N CYS A 161 -1.89 14.05 12.31
CA CYS A 161 -3.30 14.17 12.68
C CYS A 161 -4.09 12.86 12.40
N LYS A 162 -3.86 12.19 11.25
CA LYS A 162 -4.53 10.91 10.93
C LYS A 162 -4.04 9.75 11.80
N VAL A 163 -2.75 9.70 12.08
CA VAL A 163 -2.22 8.67 12.97
C VAL A 163 -2.76 8.87 14.39
N SER A 164 -2.85 10.13 14.86
CA SER A 164 -3.47 10.45 16.15
C SER A 164 -4.96 10.08 16.15
N CYS A 165 -5.73 10.45 15.13
CA CYS A 165 -7.15 10.10 15.02
C CYS A 165 -7.40 8.59 14.92
N LEU A 166 -6.57 7.85 14.18
CA LEU A 166 -6.64 6.38 14.12
C LEU A 166 -6.29 5.73 15.45
N ILE A 167 -5.32 6.28 16.17
CA ILE A 167 -4.98 5.82 17.53
C ILE A 167 -6.12 6.15 18.48
N ASP A 168 -6.73 7.33 18.39
CA ASP A 168 -7.87 7.73 19.21
C ASP A 168 -9.13 6.89 18.91
N GLU A 169 -9.42 6.57 17.62
CA GLU A 169 -10.50 5.64 17.27
C GLU A 169 -10.23 4.21 17.74
N LEU A 170 -9.02 3.73 17.59
CA LEU A 170 -8.63 2.42 18.13
C LEU A 170 -8.70 2.39 19.65
N LEU A 171 -8.30 3.46 20.33
CA LEU A 171 -8.43 3.61 21.79
C LEU A 171 -9.88 3.76 22.23
N LEU A 172 -10.73 4.50 21.49
CA LEU A 172 -12.16 4.63 21.75
C LEU A 172 -12.90 3.31 21.54
N HIS A 173 -12.60 2.59 20.46
CA HIS A 173 -13.15 1.25 20.25
C HIS A 173 -12.66 0.27 21.32
N TRP A 174 -11.42 0.44 21.75
CA TRP A 174 -10.82 -0.32 22.84
C TRP A 174 -11.49 -0.04 24.19
N THR A 175 -11.75 1.23 24.51
CA THR A 175 -12.45 1.63 25.76
C THR A 175 -13.94 1.28 25.70
N CYS A 176 -14.59 1.32 24.54
CA CYS A 176 -15.99 0.94 24.38
C CYS A 176 -16.17 -0.58 24.51
N CYS A 177 -15.30 -1.40 23.90
CA CYS A 177 -15.29 -2.85 24.07
C CYS A 177 -15.01 -3.25 25.52
N ASN A 178 -14.12 -2.52 26.20
CA ASN A 178 -13.79 -2.75 27.60
C ASN A 178 -14.96 -2.38 28.54
N LYS A 179 -15.74 -1.34 28.19
CA LYS A 179 -16.99 -1.00 28.93
C LYS A 179 -18.10 -2.00 28.68
N PHE A 180 -18.22 -2.58 27.48
CA PHE A 180 -19.26 -3.56 27.18
C PHE A 180 -19.05 -4.90 27.92
N VAL A 181 -17.81 -5.27 28.17
CA VAL A 181 -17.49 -6.45 29.00
C VAL A 181 -17.76 -6.18 30.48
N PHE A 182 -17.68 -4.92 30.92
CA PHE A 182 -17.91 -4.56 32.32
C PHE A 182 -19.41 -4.42 32.69
N VAL A 183 -20.31 -4.22 31.72
CA VAL A 183 -21.74 -4.01 31.96
C VAL A 183 -22.53 -5.34 32.07
N HIS A 184 -21.89 -6.48 31.74
CA HIS A 184 -22.59 -7.79 31.79
C HIS A 184 -22.28 -8.64 33.03
N PHE A 185 -21.72 -8.06 34.09
CA PHE A 185 -21.68 -8.70 35.39
C PHE A 185 -22.62 -7.95 36.36
N PRO A 186 -23.75 -8.55 36.78
CA PRO A 186 -24.61 -7.93 37.78
C PRO A 186 -23.89 -7.98 39.11
N CYS A 187 -23.31 -6.87 39.53
CA CYS A 187 -22.92 -6.67 40.91
C CYS A 187 -24.17 -6.26 41.68
N HIS A 188 -24.96 -7.27 42.06
CA HIS A 188 -25.92 -7.14 43.14
C HIS A 188 -25.09 -7.11 44.44
N ALA A 189 -24.89 -5.92 44.97
CA ALA A 189 -24.80 -5.67 46.40
C ALA A 189 -24.31 -4.23 46.67
N GLU A 190 -25.14 -3.50 47.40
CA GLU A 190 -24.81 -2.34 48.23
C GLU A 190 -24.56 -0.99 47.55
N PHE A 191 -25.65 -0.34 47.16
CA PHE A 191 -25.75 1.12 47.20
C PHE A 191 -26.88 1.53 48.17
N SER A 192 -26.59 1.42 49.42
CA SER A 192 -27.38 2.10 50.49
C SER A 192 -26.41 2.54 51.58
N PHE A 193 -25.80 3.67 51.37
CA PHE A 193 -25.26 4.54 52.44
C PHE A 193 -24.63 5.79 51.79
N TRP A 194 -25.50 6.77 51.51
CA TRP A 194 -25.12 8.21 51.49
C TRP A 194 -26.34 9.02 51.04
N LEU A 195 -27.30 9.16 52.00
CA LEU A 195 -28.26 10.25 52.05
C LEU A 195 -28.72 10.34 53.49
N SER A 196 -28.02 11.08 54.28
CA SER A 196 -28.46 11.84 55.44
C SER A 196 -27.40 12.91 55.73
#